data_678a19c10980e0bfd538735c28f8b0af
#
_entry.id   678a19c10980e0bfd538735c28f8b0af
#
_cell.length_a   1.000
_cell.length_b   1.000
_cell.length_c   1.000
_cell.angle_alpha   90.00
_cell.angle_beta   90.00
_cell.angle_gamma   90.00
#
_symmetry.space_group_name_H-M   'P 1'
#
loop_
_entity.id
_entity.type
_entity.pdbx_description
1 polymer ?
#
loop_
_entity_poly.entity_id
_entity_poly.type
_entity_poly.pdbx_seq_one_letter_code
_entity_poly.pdbx_strand_id
1 'polypeptide(L)'
;MKITELTAVTLGKKIKAKEITVAEAVSAVLEQIEAVEGDIHAYVTLKDKEKVLKKAEEIQAKIDAGELDGPLAGVPVAVKDNMCTEGVLTTCSSKILSNFKPTYTAEAVKNLEKAGAVIIGKTNMDEFAMGSTTETSAYGVTRNPWNLEHVPGGSSGGSCAAVAAGECL
;
A
#
# COMPACT_ATOMS: atom_id res chain seq x y z
N MET A 1 -8.22 6.85 -19.01
CA MET A 1 -7.36 5.96 -18.22
C MET A 1 -7.50 6.41 -16.78
N LYS A 2 -7.89 5.51 -15.89
CA LYS A 2 -8.05 5.82 -14.46
C LYS A 2 -6.67 6.01 -13.81
N ILE A 3 -6.59 6.77 -12.74
CA ILE A 3 -5.34 6.97 -11.97
C ILE A 3 -4.79 5.62 -11.50
N THR A 4 -5.65 4.73 -11.03
CA THR A 4 -5.33 3.38 -10.55
C THR A 4 -4.83 2.40 -11.63
N GLU A 5 -4.90 2.78 -12.91
CA GLU A 5 -4.37 2.00 -14.05
C GLU A 5 -3.00 2.51 -14.51
N LEU A 6 -2.50 3.58 -13.92
CA LEU A 6 -1.17 4.12 -14.21
C LEU A 6 -0.07 3.27 -13.56
N THR A 7 1.11 3.27 -14.14
CA THR A 7 2.29 2.79 -13.41
C THR A 7 2.75 3.84 -12.40
N ALA A 8 3.40 3.42 -11.31
CA ALA A 8 3.97 4.31 -10.30
C ALA A 8 4.84 5.43 -10.92
N VAL A 9 5.68 5.07 -11.89
CA VAL A 9 6.54 6.03 -12.60
C VAL A 9 5.72 7.03 -13.42
N THR A 10 4.67 6.57 -14.09
CA THR A 10 3.80 7.45 -14.89
C THR A 10 3.03 8.40 -13.99
N LEU A 11 2.50 7.91 -12.87
CA LEU A 11 1.81 8.74 -11.89
C LEU A 11 2.77 9.80 -11.30
N GLY A 12 3.96 9.40 -10.86
CA GLY A 12 4.96 10.35 -10.34
C GLY A 12 5.32 11.46 -11.33
N LYS A 13 5.45 11.12 -12.64
CA LYS A 13 5.65 12.13 -13.69
C LYS A 13 4.47 13.10 -13.81
N LYS A 14 3.23 12.61 -13.74
CA LYS A 14 2.01 13.44 -13.82
C LYS A 14 1.84 14.34 -12.59
N ILE A 15 2.18 13.85 -11.41
CA ILE A 15 2.18 14.65 -10.18
C ILE A 15 3.22 15.79 -10.32
N LYS A 16 4.43 15.47 -10.74
CA LYS A 16 5.49 16.45 -10.96
C LYS A 16 5.11 17.49 -12.03
N ALA A 17 4.38 17.08 -13.08
CA ALA A 17 3.88 17.97 -14.12
C ALA A 17 2.63 18.78 -13.68
N LYS A 18 2.15 18.59 -12.44
CA LYS A 18 0.94 19.21 -11.88
C LYS A 18 -0.35 18.86 -12.66
N GLU A 19 -0.34 17.73 -13.37
CA GLU A 19 -1.53 17.19 -14.06
C GLU A 19 -2.46 16.45 -13.10
N ILE A 20 -1.91 15.90 -12.01
CA ILE A 20 -2.61 15.17 -10.95
C ILE A 20 -2.01 15.63 -9.62
N THR A 21 -2.84 15.91 -8.64
CA THR A 21 -2.39 16.20 -7.27
C THR A 21 -2.17 14.90 -6.48
N VAL A 22 -1.35 14.94 -5.43
CA VAL A 22 -1.15 13.80 -4.54
C VAL A 22 -2.46 13.40 -3.87
N ALA A 23 -3.30 14.36 -3.50
CA ALA A 23 -4.61 14.13 -2.90
C ALA A 23 -5.56 13.38 -3.86
N GLU A 24 -5.59 13.75 -5.15
CA GLU A 24 -6.37 13.03 -6.17
C GLU A 24 -5.87 11.61 -6.36
N ALA A 25 -4.54 11.40 -6.40
CA ALA A 25 -3.94 10.07 -6.53
C ALA A 25 -4.30 9.16 -5.35
N VAL A 26 -4.17 9.68 -4.13
CA VAL A 26 -4.51 8.95 -2.89
C VAL A 26 -6.01 8.69 -2.80
N SER A 27 -6.86 9.68 -3.11
CA SER A 27 -8.32 9.50 -3.09
C SER A 27 -8.77 8.43 -4.07
N ALA A 28 -8.23 8.41 -5.29
CA ALA A 28 -8.57 7.40 -6.29
C ALA A 28 -8.22 5.96 -5.81
N VAL A 29 -7.09 5.80 -5.13
CA VAL A 29 -6.68 4.51 -4.54
C VAL A 29 -7.60 4.13 -3.38
N LEU A 30 -7.92 5.06 -2.48
CA LEU A 30 -8.82 4.80 -1.35
C LEU A 30 -10.24 4.44 -1.81
N GLU A 31 -10.77 5.12 -2.84
CA GLU A 31 -12.05 4.79 -3.47
C GLU A 31 -12.03 3.39 -4.11
N GLN A 32 -10.93 3.02 -4.75
CA GLN A 32 -10.77 1.68 -5.31
C GLN A 32 -10.74 0.61 -4.21
N ILE A 33 -10.02 0.84 -3.12
CA ILE A 33 -10.01 -0.04 -1.94
C ILE A 33 -11.45 -0.20 -1.39
N GLU A 34 -12.18 0.89 -1.19
CA GLU A 34 -13.57 0.84 -0.71
C GLU A 34 -14.47 0.00 -1.64
N ALA A 35 -14.19 -0.02 -2.94
CA ALA A 35 -14.99 -0.73 -3.92
C ALA A 35 -14.72 -2.23 -4.01
N VAL A 36 -13.46 -2.68 -3.78
CA VAL A 36 -13.07 -4.06 -4.13
C VAL A 36 -12.43 -4.85 -2.99
N GLU A 37 -11.89 -4.22 -1.95
CA GLU A 37 -11.14 -4.89 -0.87
C GLU A 37 -12.01 -5.89 -0.09
N GLY A 38 -13.32 -5.66 -0.02
CA GLY A 38 -14.27 -6.60 0.60
C GLY A 38 -14.29 -7.99 -0.04
N ASP A 39 -13.96 -8.09 -1.32
CA ASP A 39 -13.89 -9.35 -2.06
C ASP A 39 -12.46 -9.89 -2.16
N ILE A 40 -11.44 -9.02 -2.18
CA ILE A 40 -10.05 -9.37 -2.47
C ILE A 40 -9.26 -9.70 -1.21
N HIS A 41 -9.44 -8.96 -0.12
CA HIS A 41 -8.70 -9.12 1.14
C HIS A 41 -7.17 -9.00 0.94
N ALA A 42 -6.75 -7.95 0.24
CA ALA A 42 -5.34 -7.67 -0.01
C ALA A 42 -4.61 -7.08 1.21
N TYR A 43 -5.35 -6.44 2.14
CA TYR A 43 -4.79 -5.77 3.31
C TYR A 43 -5.10 -6.49 4.62
N VAL A 44 -4.12 -6.50 5.54
CA VAL A 44 -4.32 -6.82 6.96
C VAL A 44 -4.70 -5.57 7.74
N THR A 45 -4.06 -4.45 7.40
CA THR A 45 -4.28 -3.18 8.09
C THR A 45 -4.26 -2.04 7.09
N LEU A 46 -5.35 -1.31 6.97
CA LEU A 46 -5.38 -0.01 6.30
C LEU A 46 -5.05 1.10 7.31
N LYS A 47 -4.33 2.10 6.86
CA LYS A 47 -4.10 3.31 7.65
C LYS A 47 -5.38 4.17 7.65
N ASP A 48 -5.52 4.95 8.69
CA ASP A 48 -6.62 5.90 8.82
C ASP A 48 -6.68 6.86 7.62
N LYS A 49 -7.85 6.96 6.97
CA LYS A 49 -8.06 7.73 5.74
C LYS A 49 -7.69 9.20 5.90
N GLU A 50 -8.07 9.82 7.02
CA GLU A 50 -7.78 11.24 7.27
C GLU A 50 -6.28 11.48 7.42
N LYS A 51 -5.58 10.56 8.11
CA LYS A 51 -4.12 10.64 8.28
C LYS A 51 -3.38 10.43 6.95
N VAL A 52 -3.88 9.54 6.09
CA VAL A 52 -3.29 9.31 4.76
C VAL A 52 -3.49 10.53 3.87
N LEU A 53 -4.68 11.14 3.86
CA LEU A 53 -4.96 12.37 3.10
C LEU A 53 -4.14 13.56 3.60
N LYS A 54 -4.04 13.73 4.92
CA LYS A 54 -3.15 14.75 5.50
C LYS A 54 -1.70 14.55 5.09
N LYS A 55 -1.24 13.31 5.06
CA LYS A 55 0.11 12.99 4.57
C LYS A 55 0.28 13.33 3.08
N ALA A 56 -0.74 13.11 2.26
CA ALA A 56 -0.74 13.50 0.86
C ALA A 56 -0.57 15.01 0.68
N GLU A 57 -1.26 15.82 1.49
CA GLU A 57 -1.11 17.30 1.49
C GLU A 57 0.30 17.73 1.89
N GLU A 58 0.88 17.13 2.94
CA GLU A 58 2.26 17.40 3.38
C GLU A 58 3.28 17.08 2.26
N ILE A 59 3.09 15.95 1.54
CA ILE A 59 3.95 15.57 0.43
C ILE A 59 3.76 16.51 -0.75
N GLN A 60 2.52 16.92 -1.08
CA GLN A 60 2.25 17.89 -2.13
C GLN A 60 2.98 19.19 -1.87
N ALA A 61 2.92 19.72 -0.64
CA ALA A 61 3.61 20.95 -0.27
C ALA A 61 5.14 20.86 -0.48
N LYS A 62 5.74 19.70 -0.17
CA LYS A 62 7.18 19.46 -0.41
C LYS A 62 7.52 19.37 -1.90
N ILE A 63 6.65 18.76 -2.71
CA ILE A 63 6.81 18.74 -4.17
C ILE A 63 6.73 20.16 -4.73
N ASP A 64 5.77 20.94 -4.29
CA ASP A 64 5.59 22.34 -4.76
C ASP A 64 6.75 23.25 -4.34
N ALA A 65 7.37 22.96 -3.19
CA ALA A 65 8.58 23.65 -2.72
C ALA A 65 9.88 23.18 -3.41
N GLY A 66 9.81 22.12 -4.24
CA GLY A 66 10.98 21.53 -4.90
C GLY A 66 11.87 20.68 -3.99
N GLU A 67 11.37 20.30 -2.80
CA GLU A 67 12.09 19.46 -1.84
C GLU A 67 12.00 17.96 -2.21
N LEU A 68 10.97 17.57 -2.96
CA LEU A 68 10.73 16.21 -3.45
C LEU A 68 10.52 16.23 -4.96
N ASP A 69 11.44 15.60 -5.70
CA ASP A 69 11.39 15.54 -7.16
C ASP A 69 11.57 14.12 -7.74
N GLY A 70 11.71 13.13 -6.86
CA GLY A 70 11.93 11.73 -7.23
C GLY A 70 10.71 11.08 -7.89
N PRO A 71 10.89 9.92 -8.56
CA PRO A 71 9.82 9.25 -9.31
C PRO A 71 8.69 8.68 -8.44
N LEU A 72 8.91 8.54 -7.14
CA LEU A 72 7.93 8.04 -6.17
C LEU A 72 7.28 9.14 -5.34
N ALA A 73 7.61 10.41 -5.56
CA ALA A 73 7.03 11.51 -4.83
C ALA A 73 5.52 11.61 -5.08
N GLY A 74 4.74 11.44 -4.02
CA GLY A 74 3.27 11.45 -4.04
C GLY A 74 2.60 10.14 -4.50
N VAL A 75 3.37 9.09 -4.82
CA VAL A 75 2.81 7.81 -5.26
C VAL A 75 2.25 7.02 -4.06
N PRO A 76 0.97 6.58 -4.10
CA PRO A 76 0.40 5.71 -3.08
C PRO A 76 0.94 4.29 -3.21
N VAL A 77 1.53 3.77 -2.13
CA VAL A 77 2.13 2.43 -2.07
C VAL A 77 1.64 1.64 -0.87
N ALA A 78 1.67 0.32 -0.98
CA ALA A 78 1.39 -0.60 0.10
C ALA A 78 2.66 -1.32 0.57
N VAL A 79 2.70 -1.72 1.84
CA VAL A 79 3.86 -2.35 2.46
C VAL A 79 3.48 -3.73 2.98
N LYS A 80 4.24 -4.76 2.62
CA LYS A 80 4.00 -6.12 3.13
C LYS A 80 4.03 -6.16 4.66
N ASP A 81 3.15 -6.95 5.26
CA ASP A 81 2.92 -6.93 6.71
C ASP A 81 4.07 -7.55 7.56
N ASN A 82 5.15 -8.00 6.94
CA ASN A 82 6.40 -8.35 7.64
C ASN A 82 7.43 -7.21 7.69
N MET A 83 7.17 -6.07 7.06
CA MET A 83 8.06 -4.92 7.12
C MET A 83 7.68 -4.04 8.30
N CYS A 84 8.56 -3.96 9.31
CA CYS A 84 8.34 -3.11 10.47
C CYS A 84 8.08 -1.66 10.06
N THR A 85 7.00 -1.11 10.57
CA THR A 85 6.60 0.30 10.35
C THR A 85 6.24 0.87 11.72
N GLU A 86 7.02 1.82 12.21
CA GLU A 86 6.90 2.37 13.56
C GLU A 86 5.48 2.83 13.86
N GLY A 87 4.93 2.37 15.00
CA GLY A 87 3.59 2.70 15.44
C GLY A 87 2.43 2.09 14.65
N VAL A 88 2.71 1.41 13.52
CA VAL A 88 1.70 0.72 12.69
C VAL A 88 1.71 -0.77 13.01
N LEU A 89 0.52 -1.35 13.17
CA LEU A 89 0.37 -2.78 13.41
C LEU A 89 1.12 -3.58 12.35
N THR A 90 1.98 -4.52 12.78
CA THR A 90 2.84 -5.33 11.91
C THR A 90 2.79 -6.77 12.41
N THR A 91 1.96 -7.59 11.79
CA THR A 91 1.58 -8.89 12.36
C THR A 91 2.25 -10.08 11.70
N CYS A 92 2.92 -9.91 10.56
CA CYS A 92 3.36 -11.02 9.69
C CYS A 92 2.21 -11.98 9.35
N SER A 93 0.98 -11.47 9.27
CA SER A 93 -0.26 -12.23 9.10
C SER A 93 -0.47 -13.35 10.14
N SER A 94 0.10 -13.17 11.36
CA SER A 94 0.01 -14.11 12.48
C SER A 94 -0.75 -13.51 13.67
N LYS A 95 -1.56 -14.35 14.34
CA LYS A 95 -2.21 -14.00 15.60
C LYS A 95 -1.23 -13.77 16.74
N ILE A 96 -0.03 -14.36 16.69
CA ILE A 96 1.03 -14.19 17.68
C ILE A 96 1.44 -12.72 17.79
N LEU A 97 1.44 -11.99 16.66
CA LEU A 97 1.81 -10.59 16.59
C LEU A 97 0.59 -9.65 16.43
N SER A 98 -0.61 -10.11 16.76
CA SER A 98 -1.86 -9.34 16.54
C SER A 98 -1.94 -7.98 17.21
N ASN A 99 -1.09 -7.71 18.20
CA ASN A 99 -0.98 -6.44 18.92
C ASN A 99 0.41 -5.78 18.78
N PHE A 100 1.27 -6.33 17.93
CA PHE A 100 2.64 -5.83 17.81
C PHE A 100 2.70 -4.55 16.97
N LYS A 101 3.17 -3.49 17.59
CA LYS A 101 3.51 -2.22 16.93
C LYS A 101 5.01 -1.99 17.08
N PRO A 102 5.78 -2.06 15.98
CA PRO A 102 7.22 -1.84 16.02
C PRO A 102 7.59 -0.47 16.59
N THR A 103 8.72 -0.41 17.30
CA THR A 103 9.34 0.83 17.80
C THR A 103 10.35 1.41 16.81
N TYR A 104 10.46 0.82 15.63
CA TYR A 104 11.33 1.26 14.55
C TYR A 104 10.69 0.94 13.19
N THR A 105 11.16 1.64 12.16
CA THR A 105 10.78 1.40 10.77
C THR A 105 11.90 0.72 10.01
N ALA A 106 11.59 -0.31 9.23
CA ALA A 106 12.53 -1.00 8.34
C ALA A 106 13.14 -0.02 7.32
N GLU A 107 14.42 -0.17 7.01
CA GLU A 107 15.14 0.77 6.15
C GLU A 107 14.51 0.91 4.76
N ALA A 108 13.99 -0.18 4.20
CA ALA A 108 13.26 -0.12 2.93
C ALA A 108 12.03 0.82 2.99
N VAL A 109 11.26 0.74 4.08
CA VAL A 109 10.08 1.61 4.29
C VAL A 109 10.49 3.06 4.52
N LYS A 110 11.56 3.31 5.30
CA LYS A 110 12.12 4.66 5.47
C LYS A 110 12.54 5.28 4.14
N ASN A 111 13.13 4.47 3.26
CA ASN A 111 13.58 4.96 1.95
C ASN A 111 12.38 5.28 1.04
N LEU A 112 11.28 4.54 1.11
CA LEU A 112 10.03 4.88 0.43
C LEU A 112 9.46 6.20 0.96
N GLU A 113 9.39 6.37 2.28
CA GLU A 113 8.91 7.61 2.92
C GLU A 113 9.79 8.81 2.58
N LYS A 114 11.13 8.64 2.59
CA LYS A 114 12.08 9.68 2.17
C LYS A 114 11.93 10.05 0.69
N ALA A 115 11.58 9.10 -0.15
CA ALA A 115 11.29 9.34 -1.56
C ALA A 115 9.93 10.02 -1.79
N GLY A 116 9.15 10.25 -0.73
CA GLY A 116 7.85 10.90 -0.78
C GLY A 116 6.69 9.98 -1.13
N ALA A 117 6.86 8.65 -1.06
CA ALA A 117 5.75 7.72 -1.24
C ALA A 117 4.72 7.84 -0.09
N VAL A 118 3.44 7.68 -0.40
CA VAL A 118 2.36 7.72 0.58
C VAL A 118 1.97 6.28 0.93
N ILE A 119 2.29 5.83 2.15
CA ILE A 119 1.97 4.47 2.61
C ILE A 119 0.49 4.37 2.96
N ILE A 120 -0.25 3.52 2.25
CA ILE A 120 -1.69 3.31 2.41
C ILE A 120 -1.99 2.29 3.52
N GLY A 121 -1.23 1.19 3.58
CA GLY A 121 -1.51 0.12 4.53
C GLY A 121 -0.49 -1.01 4.49
N LYS A 122 -0.83 -2.09 5.21
CA LYS A 122 -0.03 -3.32 5.35
C LYS A 122 -0.74 -4.45 4.63
N THR A 123 -0.10 -5.03 3.61
CA THR A 123 -0.70 -6.07 2.78
C THR A 123 -0.58 -7.46 3.38
N ASN A 124 -1.59 -8.27 3.10
CA ASN A 124 -1.69 -9.65 3.55
C ASN A 124 -0.58 -10.53 2.94
N MET A 125 -0.28 -11.61 3.63
CA MET A 125 0.81 -12.51 3.27
C MET A 125 0.59 -13.90 3.87
N ASP A 126 1.32 -14.89 3.43
CA ASP A 126 1.42 -16.14 4.19
C ASP A 126 2.07 -15.89 5.55
N GLU A 127 1.58 -16.58 6.59
CA GLU A 127 2.05 -16.40 7.96
C GLU A 127 3.58 -16.51 8.04
N PHE A 128 4.25 -15.49 8.63
CA PHE A 128 5.71 -15.34 8.71
C PHE A 128 6.44 -15.49 7.37
N ALA A 129 5.78 -15.19 6.25
CA ALA A 129 6.31 -15.32 4.89
C ALA A 129 6.66 -16.78 4.50
N MET A 130 6.05 -17.76 5.15
CA MET A 130 6.29 -19.19 4.93
C MET A 130 5.09 -19.81 4.21
N GLY A 131 5.03 -19.63 2.89
CA GLY A 131 3.97 -20.15 2.04
C GLY A 131 4.07 -19.61 0.62
N SER A 132 3.14 -20.02 -0.25
CA SER A 132 3.14 -19.67 -1.67
C SER A 132 1.76 -19.32 -2.23
N THR A 133 0.73 -19.20 -1.38
CA THR A 133 -0.67 -19.02 -1.79
C THR A 133 -1.41 -17.91 -1.07
N THR A 134 -0.87 -17.41 0.03
CA THR A 134 -1.49 -16.43 0.95
C THR A 134 -2.77 -16.98 1.63
N GLU A 135 -2.87 -18.32 1.76
CA GLU A 135 -3.97 -19.00 2.45
C GLU A 135 -3.70 -19.22 3.94
N THR A 136 -2.43 -19.13 4.37
CA THR A 136 -2.03 -19.38 5.76
C THR A 136 -2.19 -18.17 6.68
N SER A 137 -2.64 -17.04 6.14
CA SER A 137 -2.89 -15.82 6.92
C SER A 137 -3.96 -16.03 8.00
N ALA A 138 -3.67 -15.60 9.22
CA ALA A 138 -4.62 -15.60 10.32
C ALA A 138 -5.74 -14.53 10.17
N TYR A 139 -5.62 -13.66 9.18
CA TYR A 139 -6.56 -12.55 8.91
C TYR A 139 -7.49 -12.83 7.73
N GLY A 140 -7.42 -14.01 7.14
CA GLY A 140 -8.24 -14.42 6.01
C GLY A 140 -7.44 -14.60 4.74
N VAL A 141 -8.09 -15.22 3.77
CA VAL A 141 -7.49 -15.56 2.47
C VAL A 141 -7.54 -14.35 1.55
N THR A 142 -6.43 -14.02 0.92
CA THR A 142 -6.41 -13.07 -0.21
C THR A 142 -6.81 -13.79 -1.49
N ARG A 143 -7.65 -13.16 -2.30
CA ARG A 143 -8.14 -13.71 -3.56
C ARG A 143 -7.47 -13.05 -4.76
N ASN A 144 -7.40 -13.79 -5.86
CA ASN A 144 -6.84 -13.28 -7.09
C ASN A 144 -7.86 -12.33 -7.78
N PRO A 145 -7.53 -11.06 -8.03
CA PRO A 145 -8.46 -10.11 -8.66
C PRO A 145 -8.93 -10.50 -10.07
N TRP A 146 -8.17 -11.34 -10.78
CA TRP A 146 -8.55 -11.85 -12.10
C TRP A 146 -9.58 -12.97 -12.04
N ASN A 147 -9.58 -13.74 -10.94
CA ASN A 147 -10.56 -14.78 -10.68
C ASN A 147 -10.59 -15.07 -9.18
N LEU A 148 -11.66 -14.67 -8.50
CA LEU A 148 -11.80 -14.75 -7.04
C LEU A 148 -11.81 -16.19 -6.50
N GLU A 149 -11.96 -17.19 -7.35
CA GLU A 149 -11.86 -18.62 -6.98
C GLU A 149 -10.40 -19.12 -6.93
N HIS A 150 -9.43 -18.28 -7.30
CA HIS A 150 -8.01 -18.63 -7.36
C HIS A 150 -7.19 -17.85 -6.33
N VAL A 151 -6.06 -18.44 -5.95
CA VAL A 151 -5.06 -17.80 -5.10
C VAL A 151 -4.24 -16.77 -5.88
N PRO A 152 -3.76 -15.68 -5.25
CA PRO A 152 -2.94 -14.66 -5.90
C PRO A 152 -1.45 -15.06 -5.99
N GLY A 153 -1.09 -16.21 -5.42
CA GLY A 153 0.29 -16.59 -5.14
C GLY A 153 0.71 -16.14 -3.74
N GLY A 154 1.97 -16.30 -3.41
CA GLY A 154 2.52 -15.99 -2.08
C GLY A 154 4.05 -16.08 -2.04
N SER A 155 4.66 -15.72 -0.95
CA SER A 155 4.04 -15.27 0.32
C SER A 155 3.53 -13.81 0.29
N SER A 156 3.73 -13.05 -0.79
CA SER A 156 3.36 -11.63 -0.94
C SER A 156 2.04 -11.47 -1.74
N GLY A 157 1.08 -12.38 -1.56
CA GLY A 157 -0.15 -12.40 -2.37
C GLY A 157 -0.99 -11.14 -2.21
N GLY A 158 -1.10 -10.59 -1.00
CA GLY A 158 -1.79 -9.33 -0.78
C GLY A 158 -1.15 -8.16 -1.55
N SER A 159 0.19 -8.10 -1.63
CA SER A 159 0.87 -7.06 -2.42
C SER A 159 0.60 -7.22 -3.92
N CYS A 160 0.64 -8.46 -4.44
CA CYS A 160 0.28 -8.74 -5.83
C CYS A 160 -1.18 -8.39 -6.13
N ALA A 161 -2.10 -8.81 -5.25
CA ALA A 161 -3.53 -8.56 -5.40
C ALA A 161 -3.84 -7.06 -5.36
N ALA A 162 -3.27 -6.31 -4.41
CA ALA A 162 -3.47 -4.87 -4.29
C ALA A 162 -3.06 -4.11 -5.56
N VAL A 163 -1.89 -4.44 -6.13
CA VAL A 163 -1.45 -3.82 -7.40
C VAL A 163 -2.36 -4.22 -8.56
N ALA A 164 -2.71 -5.51 -8.68
CA ALA A 164 -3.56 -6.01 -9.76
C ALA A 164 -4.99 -5.44 -9.71
N ALA A 165 -5.49 -5.14 -8.49
CA ALA A 165 -6.79 -4.53 -8.27
C ALA A 165 -6.78 -2.99 -8.36
N GLY A 166 -5.62 -2.35 -8.49
CA GLY A 166 -5.48 -0.90 -8.47
C GLY A 166 -5.65 -0.27 -7.08
N GLU A 167 -5.43 -1.02 -6.02
CA GLU A 167 -5.50 -0.58 -4.62
C GLU A 167 -4.17 0.05 -4.13
N CYS A 168 -3.14 0.01 -4.94
CA CYS A 168 -1.88 0.76 -4.83
C CYS A 168 -1.13 0.70 -6.17
N LEU A 169 0.02 1.40 -6.26
CA LEU A 169 0.86 1.41 -7.45
C LEU A 169 2.29 0.96 -7.15
#